data_f03ae3da6ce71628a7b1a78cb345d21f
#
_entry.id   f03ae3da6ce71628a7b1a78cb345d21f
#
_cell.length_a   1.000
_cell.length_b   1.000
_cell.length_c   1.000
_cell.angle_alpha   90.00
_cell.angle_beta   90.00
_cell.angle_gamma   90.00
#
_symmetry.space_group_name_H-M   'P 1'
#
loop_
_entity.id
_entity.type
_entity.pdbx_description
1 polymer ?
#
loop_
_entity_poly.entity_id
_entity_poly.type
_entity_poly.pdbx_seq_one_letter_code
_entity_poly.pdbx_strand_id
1 'polypeptide(L)'
;VKNLRRKTLAAASAMTLGVGLAVTGGLAPAAAAAGPDTTFLVLAPQGAKTDKAAARVAAAKGTVVASYDQIGVLVVRSTNPDFATDVAGAGVESVASTAGLGTALDEGETVEVAAADAVAATADPTKEPLFGQQWDMPMIGVPQAHAINAGSADVVVGVLDSGISSSHPDLANQIAKDKSASCIGGVADTTEAAWNPTTSDHGTHVAGTIAAGVNGVGVTGVAPGVKVAAVKVVNDDQFIYPEAAICGFVWAAEHGMRVTNNSYYIDPWELNCRNDARQRPVWQAVQRAIRYSQSKGVLTVASAGNSNWDLAHKNYDDDRPNDGSYPDESAELNSACLVLPGEAPGVLTVSAVGPTGEKSYYSSYGQGVVEVTAPGGDTRFRTQGARSTITDGILSTTFNTTTRTNGWGYKQGTSMSSPHAAGVAALALSAHPGMTPGQLSSFLQRTAETTACPEGVYNPVPLIAAGPNAYDATCSGGARNSFYGAGMVSAYNVVR
;
A
#
# COMPACT_ATOMS: atom_id res chain seq x y z
N VAL A 1 24.10 8.24 22.24
CA VAL A 1 24.49 8.84 23.53
C VAL A 1 24.45 10.35 23.37
N LYS A 2 23.38 11.02 23.84
CA LYS A 2 23.42 12.37 24.44
C LYS A 2 22.05 12.73 24.96
N ASN A 3 21.94 12.70 26.29
CA ASN A 3 20.79 13.19 27.06
C ASN A 3 20.55 14.69 26.82
N LEU A 4 19.30 15.06 26.44
CA LEU A 4 18.84 16.44 26.55
C LEU A 4 17.80 16.50 27.69
N ARG A 5 18.16 17.16 28.75
CA ARG A 5 17.31 17.42 29.94
C ARG A 5 16.19 18.36 29.58
N ARG A 6 14.95 17.95 29.82
CA ARG A 6 13.78 18.84 29.82
C ARG A 6 13.76 19.66 31.13
N LYS A 7 13.68 20.97 31.00
CA LYS A 7 13.44 21.92 32.13
C LYS A 7 11.93 22.02 32.32
N THR A 8 11.45 21.63 33.48
CA THR A 8 10.10 21.89 33.98
C THR A 8 9.99 23.36 34.45
N LEU A 9 9.07 24.12 33.87
CA LEU A 9 8.63 25.42 34.43
C LEU A 9 7.47 25.15 35.41
N ALA A 10 7.66 25.50 36.66
CA ALA A 10 6.61 25.54 37.66
C ALA A 10 5.89 26.89 37.58
N ALA A 11 4.58 26.87 37.38
CA ALA A 11 3.74 28.07 37.50
C ALA A 11 3.14 28.12 38.90
N ALA A 12 3.39 29.22 39.60
CA ALA A 12 2.83 29.50 40.93
C ALA A 12 1.40 30.04 40.80
N SER A 13 0.44 29.42 41.46
CA SER A 13 -0.94 29.88 41.55
C SER A 13 -1.09 30.79 42.78
N ALA A 14 -1.54 32.02 42.58
CA ALA A 14 -1.97 32.93 43.64
C ALA A 14 -3.45 32.68 43.97
N MET A 15 -3.73 32.39 45.23
CA MET A 15 -5.10 32.30 45.75
C MET A 15 -5.60 33.74 46.09
N THR A 16 -6.74 34.12 45.49
CA THR A 16 -7.56 35.23 45.95
C THR A 16 -8.87 34.68 46.54
N LEU A 17 -9.09 34.95 47.79
CA LEU A 17 -10.39 34.72 48.45
C LEU A 17 -11.41 35.75 47.97
N GLY A 18 -12.51 35.29 47.37
CA GLY A 18 -13.68 36.09 47.04
C GLY A 18 -14.91 35.54 47.76
N VAL A 19 -15.57 36.39 48.51
CA VAL A 19 -16.78 36.11 49.32
C VAL A 19 -17.98 35.87 48.40
N GLY A 20 -18.73 34.81 48.65
CA GLY A 20 -19.86 34.37 47.84
C GLY A 20 -21.16 35.14 48.08
N LEU A 21 -21.89 35.39 46.99
CA LEU A 21 -23.34 35.59 47.00
C LEU A 21 -23.98 34.35 46.35
N ALA A 22 -24.78 33.64 47.12
CA ALA A 22 -25.55 32.52 46.60
C ALA A 22 -26.72 33.04 45.76
N VAL A 23 -26.67 32.88 44.45
CA VAL A 23 -27.81 33.01 43.53
C VAL A 23 -28.23 31.57 43.15
N THR A 24 -29.40 31.14 43.62
CA THR A 24 -30.02 29.89 43.15
C THR A 24 -30.61 30.08 41.77
N GLY A 25 -29.76 30.02 40.78
CA GLY A 25 -30.16 29.85 39.36
C GLY A 25 -30.16 28.38 39.02
N GLY A 26 -31.28 27.85 38.50
CA GLY A 26 -31.38 26.49 38.03
C GLY A 26 -30.29 26.24 36.96
N LEU A 27 -29.37 25.30 37.22
CA LEU A 27 -28.40 24.81 36.28
C LEU A 27 -29.16 24.09 35.17
N ALA A 28 -29.29 24.72 34.02
CA ALA A 28 -29.53 23.99 32.78
C ALA A 28 -28.37 22.98 32.63
N PRO A 29 -28.64 21.73 32.23
CA PRO A 29 -27.57 20.77 32.01
C PRO A 29 -26.60 21.40 31.01
N ALA A 30 -25.32 21.53 31.40
CA ALA A 30 -24.27 21.97 30.51
C ALA A 30 -24.30 21.03 29.30
N ALA A 31 -24.51 21.57 28.10
CA ALA A 31 -24.35 20.80 26.89
C ALA A 31 -22.94 20.16 26.94
N ALA A 32 -22.87 18.86 26.81
CA ALA A 32 -21.58 18.16 26.75
C ALA A 32 -20.76 18.84 25.67
N ALA A 33 -19.50 19.21 25.99
CA ALA A 33 -18.63 19.80 25.02
C ALA A 33 -18.49 18.85 23.82
N ALA A 34 -18.59 19.39 22.62
CA ALA A 34 -18.37 18.61 21.40
C ALA A 34 -16.93 18.06 21.43
N GLY A 35 -16.78 16.76 21.16
CA GLY A 35 -15.48 16.12 20.98
C GLY A 35 -14.81 16.56 19.66
N PRO A 36 -13.60 16.07 19.39
CA PRO A 36 -12.97 16.27 18.09
C PRO A 36 -13.83 15.65 16.98
N ASP A 37 -13.76 16.21 15.78
CA ASP A 37 -14.42 15.63 14.60
C ASP A 37 -13.69 14.33 14.20
N THR A 38 -14.32 13.20 14.46
CA THR A 38 -13.71 11.88 14.38
C THR A 38 -14.36 11.07 13.25
N THR A 39 -13.55 10.38 12.46
CA THR A 39 -14.01 9.45 11.43
C THR A 39 -14.24 8.05 12.01
N PHE A 40 -15.34 7.44 11.59
CA PHE A 40 -15.74 6.08 12.00
C PHE A 40 -16.12 5.24 10.79
N LEU A 41 -15.83 3.94 10.86
CA LEU A 41 -16.45 2.91 10.04
C LEU A 41 -17.61 2.31 10.80
N VAL A 42 -18.81 2.33 10.21
CA VAL A 42 -20.02 1.69 10.77
C VAL A 42 -20.43 0.58 9.81
N LEU A 43 -20.43 -0.65 10.29
CA LEU A 43 -20.74 -1.84 9.51
C LEU A 43 -22.18 -2.29 9.77
N ALA A 44 -22.94 -2.43 8.69
CA ALA A 44 -24.19 -3.18 8.72
C ALA A 44 -23.92 -4.69 8.72
N PRO A 45 -24.87 -5.54 9.17
CA PRO A 45 -24.73 -6.99 9.04
C PRO A 45 -24.39 -7.40 7.61
N GLN A 46 -23.54 -8.42 7.48
CA GLN A 46 -23.07 -8.87 6.18
C GLN A 46 -24.24 -9.19 5.23
N GLY A 47 -24.22 -8.60 4.03
CA GLY A 47 -25.27 -8.75 3.02
C GLY A 47 -26.50 -7.86 3.24
N ALA A 48 -26.55 -7.07 4.31
CA ALA A 48 -27.59 -6.07 4.53
C ALA A 48 -27.20 -4.72 3.90
N LYS A 49 -28.21 -3.97 3.46
CA LYS A 49 -28.04 -2.57 3.07
C LYS A 49 -27.79 -1.68 4.29
N THR A 50 -27.24 -0.51 4.05
CA THR A 50 -26.80 0.42 5.09
C THR A 50 -27.93 1.30 5.67
N ASP A 51 -29.14 1.31 5.12
CA ASP A 51 -30.25 2.22 5.51
C ASP A 51 -30.51 2.25 7.02
N LYS A 52 -30.57 1.06 7.67
CA LYS A 52 -30.80 0.96 9.11
C LYS A 52 -29.64 1.49 9.94
N ALA A 53 -28.40 1.21 9.48
CA ALA A 53 -27.20 1.74 10.11
C ALA A 53 -27.14 3.27 9.95
N ALA A 54 -27.48 3.81 8.77
CA ALA A 54 -27.54 5.25 8.51
C ALA A 54 -28.56 5.97 9.43
N ALA A 55 -29.72 5.37 9.65
CA ALA A 55 -30.69 5.91 10.59
C ALA A 55 -30.15 5.94 12.05
N ARG A 56 -29.38 4.93 12.45
CA ARG A 56 -28.69 4.89 13.76
C ARG A 56 -27.61 5.95 13.85
N VAL A 57 -26.81 6.12 12.78
CA VAL A 57 -25.79 7.18 12.66
C VAL A 57 -26.41 8.56 12.90
N ALA A 58 -27.53 8.88 12.23
CA ALA A 58 -28.22 10.16 12.41
C ALA A 58 -28.73 10.34 13.86
N ALA A 59 -29.33 9.29 14.45
CA ALA A 59 -29.79 9.32 15.84
C ALA A 59 -28.64 9.54 16.85
N ALA A 60 -27.44 9.01 16.57
CA ALA A 60 -26.23 9.17 17.37
C ALA A 60 -25.48 10.49 17.07
N LYS A 61 -26.05 11.41 16.29
CA LYS A 61 -25.44 12.70 15.88
C LYS A 61 -24.18 12.53 15.00
N GLY A 62 -24.14 11.48 14.18
CA GLY A 62 -23.14 11.30 13.14
C GLY A 62 -23.65 11.80 11.79
N THR A 63 -22.71 12.10 10.90
CA THR A 63 -22.94 12.45 9.50
C THR A 63 -22.32 11.37 8.62
N VAL A 64 -23.15 10.77 7.75
CA VAL A 64 -22.67 9.81 6.75
C VAL A 64 -21.90 10.58 5.67
N VAL A 65 -20.63 10.25 5.49
CA VAL A 65 -19.73 10.81 4.47
C VAL A 65 -19.82 9.97 3.18
N ALA A 66 -19.81 8.65 3.33
CA ALA A 66 -19.97 7.72 2.21
C ALA A 66 -20.79 6.49 2.65
N SER A 67 -21.57 5.95 1.70
CA SER A 67 -22.33 4.71 1.87
C SER A 67 -21.90 3.71 0.81
N TYR A 68 -21.33 2.59 1.26
CA TYR A 68 -20.96 1.45 0.43
C TYR A 68 -21.92 0.30 0.66
N ASP A 69 -23.15 0.45 0.12
CA ASP A 69 -24.25 -0.52 0.26
C ASP A 69 -23.85 -1.94 -0.17
N GLN A 70 -23.05 -2.03 -1.23
CA GLN A 70 -22.60 -3.30 -1.81
C GLN A 70 -21.73 -4.13 -0.86
N ILE A 71 -21.17 -3.49 0.16
CA ILE A 71 -20.34 -4.15 1.19
C ILE A 71 -20.88 -3.92 2.61
N GLY A 72 -21.97 -3.16 2.76
CA GLY A 72 -22.58 -2.86 4.05
C GLY A 72 -21.70 -2.02 4.96
N VAL A 73 -20.99 -1.00 4.43
CA VAL A 73 -20.08 -0.13 5.18
C VAL A 73 -20.46 1.34 4.98
N LEU A 74 -20.52 2.09 6.09
CA LEU A 74 -20.64 3.55 6.10
C LEU A 74 -19.33 4.17 6.61
N VAL A 75 -18.88 5.23 5.94
CA VAL A 75 -17.89 6.17 6.47
C VAL A 75 -18.66 7.32 7.11
N VAL A 76 -18.37 7.62 8.35
CA VAL A 76 -19.13 8.54 9.19
C VAL A 76 -18.21 9.52 9.88
N ARG A 77 -18.62 10.78 10.02
CA ARG A 77 -18.00 11.77 10.91
C ARG A 77 -18.92 12.10 12.08
N SER A 78 -18.33 12.25 13.27
CA SER A 78 -19.06 12.67 14.45
C SER A 78 -18.16 13.41 15.45
N THR A 79 -18.74 14.45 16.06
CA THR A 79 -18.15 15.14 17.23
C THR A 79 -18.76 14.64 18.55
N ASN A 80 -19.63 13.62 18.51
CA ASN A 80 -20.17 12.99 19.71
C ASN A 80 -19.12 12.06 20.33
N PRO A 81 -18.62 12.33 21.55
CA PRO A 81 -17.61 11.50 22.20
C PRO A 81 -18.09 10.08 22.47
N ASP A 82 -19.41 9.89 22.61
CA ASP A 82 -20.05 8.60 22.88
C ASP A 82 -20.60 7.91 21.62
N PHE A 83 -20.24 8.42 20.43
CA PHE A 83 -20.79 7.99 19.14
C PHE A 83 -20.78 6.47 18.95
N ALA A 84 -19.66 5.82 19.26
CA ALA A 84 -19.51 4.36 19.08
C ALA A 84 -20.51 3.57 19.93
N THR A 85 -20.84 4.06 21.11
CA THR A 85 -21.85 3.46 22.01
C THR A 85 -23.26 3.79 21.55
N ASP A 86 -23.52 5.03 21.19
CA ASP A 86 -24.86 5.53 20.84
C ASP A 86 -25.37 4.96 19.50
N VAL A 87 -24.45 4.72 18.55
CA VAL A 87 -24.79 4.14 17.24
C VAL A 87 -25.11 2.65 17.31
N ALA A 88 -24.65 1.96 18.34
CA ALA A 88 -24.85 0.51 18.50
C ALA A 88 -26.35 0.14 18.55
N GLY A 89 -26.70 -1.00 17.99
CA GLY A 89 -28.07 -1.51 18.00
C GLY A 89 -28.50 -2.19 16.70
N ALA A 90 -29.80 -2.37 16.53
CA ALA A 90 -30.34 -3.09 15.39
C ALA A 90 -29.95 -2.45 14.06
N GLY A 91 -29.31 -3.23 13.16
CA GLY A 91 -28.81 -2.78 11.87
C GLY A 91 -27.35 -2.34 11.87
N VAL A 92 -26.70 -2.30 13.02
CA VAL A 92 -25.24 -2.09 13.17
C VAL A 92 -24.61 -3.36 13.70
N GLU A 93 -23.65 -3.92 12.98
CA GLU A 93 -22.87 -5.10 13.39
C GLU A 93 -21.66 -4.69 14.24
N SER A 94 -20.96 -3.66 13.81
CA SER A 94 -19.78 -3.15 14.49
C SER A 94 -19.46 -1.71 14.10
N VAL A 95 -18.64 -1.05 14.92
CA VAL A 95 -18.16 0.31 14.70
C VAL A 95 -16.72 0.42 15.17
N ALA A 96 -15.89 1.16 14.43
CA ALA A 96 -14.54 1.52 14.83
C ALA A 96 -14.22 2.97 14.41
N SER A 97 -13.48 3.67 15.27
CA SER A 97 -12.84 4.93 14.90
C SER A 97 -11.60 4.67 14.05
N THR A 98 -11.36 5.48 13.04
CA THR A 98 -10.13 5.48 12.23
C THR A 98 -9.30 6.75 12.42
N ALA A 99 -9.76 7.68 13.24
CA ALA A 99 -9.09 8.96 13.46
C ALA A 99 -7.93 8.85 14.45
N GLY A 100 -6.88 9.60 14.19
CA GLY A 100 -5.75 9.78 15.09
C GLY A 100 -4.78 8.59 15.14
N LEU A 101 -4.89 7.66 14.20
CA LEU A 101 -4.11 6.44 14.15
C LEU A 101 -3.55 6.29 12.73
N GLY A 102 -2.37 6.81 12.47
CA GLY A 102 -1.75 6.72 11.16
C GLY A 102 -0.30 6.31 11.24
N THR A 103 0.12 5.48 10.31
CA THR A 103 1.51 5.18 10.04
C THR A 103 1.92 5.80 8.72
N ALA A 104 3.13 6.36 8.68
CA ALA A 104 3.65 6.95 7.47
C ALA A 104 4.03 5.87 6.45
N LEU A 105 3.76 6.13 5.17
CA LEU A 105 4.29 5.33 4.09
C LEU A 105 5.83 5.31 4.15
N ASP A 106 6.44 4.12 4.23
CA ASP A 106 7.89 3.98 4.12
C ASP A 106 8.30 4.16 2.65
N GLU A 107 8.66 5.39 2.29
CA GLU A 107 9.06 5.71 0.91
C GLU A 107 10.49 5.30 0.58
N GLY A 108 11.29 5.05 1.60
CA GLY A 108 12.72 4.88 1.41
C GLY A 108 13.41 6.14 0.83
N GLU A 109 14.70 6.05 0.59
CA GLU A 109 15.46 7.13 -0.06
C GLU A 109 15.28 7.07 -1.59
N THR A 110 14.88 8.21 -2.18
CA THR A 110 14.90 8.39 -3.65
C THR A 110 16.23 8.97 -4.07
N VAL A 111 16.89 8.35 -5.05
CA VAL A 111 18.07 8.95 -5.68
C VAL A 111 17.78 9.24 -7.13
N GLU A 112 17.67 10.52 -7.43
CA GLU A 112 17.42 11.04 -8.75
C GLU A 112 18.54 10.69 -9.73
N VAL A 113 18.15 10.37 -10.95
CA VAL A 113 19.05 10.11 -12.08
C VAL A 113 18.93 11.26 -13.06
N ALA A 114 20.06 11.67 -13.64
CA ALA A 114 20.04 12.68 -14.69
C ALA A 114 19.21 12.20 -15.87
N ALA A 115 18.38 13.11 -16.40
CA ALA A 115 17.65 12.84 -17.64
C ALA A 115 18.64 12.51 -18.76
N ALA A 116 18.33 11.47 -19.51
CA ALA A 116 19.07 11.15 -20.74
C ALA A 116 18.44 11.88 -21.93
N ASP A 117 19.23 12.09 -22.98
CA ASP A 117 18.72 12.67 -24.23
C ASP A 117 17.64 11.75 -24.84
N ALA A 118 16.55 12.35 -25.26
CA ALA A 118 15.51 11.63 -25.97
C ALA A 118 16.00 11.03 -27.29
N VAL A 119 15.56 9.81 -27.57
CA VAL A 119 15.87 9.13 -28.86
C VAL A 119 14.59 8.98 -29.68
N ALA A 120 14.72 8.58 -30.94
CA ALA A 120 13.55 8.25 -31.74
C ALA A 120 12.80 7.06 -31.11
N ALA A 121 11.51 7.22 -30.86
CA ALA A 121 10.68 6.18 -30.31
C ALA A 121 10.67 4.94 -31.24
N THR A 122 10.83 3.77 -30.65
CA THR A 122 10.80 2.46 -31.32
C THR A 122 9.87 1.52 -30.55
N ALA A 123 9.55 0.38 -31.14
CA ALA A 123 8.81 -0.67 -30.39
C ALA A 123 9.73 -1.53 -29.50
N ASP A 124 11.03 -1.32 -29.54
CA ASP A 124 12.03 -2.06 -28.79
C ASP A 124 12.32 -1.38 -27.45
N PRO A 125 11.90 -1.95 -26.30
CA PRO A 125 12.09 -1.33 -25.00
C PRO A 125 13.56 -1.15 -24.63
N THR A 126 14.46 -1.97 -25.21
CA THR A 126 15.91 -1.88 -24.95
C THR A 126 16.55 -0.62 -25.53
N LYS A 127 15.79 0.15 -26.32
CA LYS A 127 16.21 1.43 -26.90
C LYS A 127 15.79 2.64 -26.08
N GLU A 128 15.02 2.42 -24.99
CA GLU A 128 14.74 3.53 -24.07
C GLU A 128 16.05 4.03 -23.45
N PRO A 129 16.24 5.35 -23.31
CA PRO A 129 17.52 5.95 -22.95
C PRO A 129 18.11 5.44 -21.63
N LEU A 130 17.26 5.11 -20.64
CA LEU A 130 17.67 4.64 -19.33
C LEU A 130 17.52 3.11 -19.15
N PHE A 131 17.06 2.37 -20.16
CA PHE A 131 16.84 0.93 -20.07
C PHE A 131 18.08 0.16 -19.57
N GLY A 132 19.27 0.55 -20.03
CA GLY A 132 20.52 -0.10 -19.60
C GLY A 132 20.81 -0.01 -18.09
N GLN A 133 20.07 0.81 -17.37
CA GLN A 133 20.14 0.96 -15.92
C GLN A 133 19.00 0.23 -15.19
N GLN A 134 18.05 -0.38 -15.92
CA GLN A 134 16.95 -1.17 -15.40
C GLN A 134 17.33 -2.68 -15.36
N TRP A 135 18.13 -3.10 -14.39
CA TRP A 135 18.56 -4.51 -14.25
C TRP A 135 17.41 -5.48 -14.00
N ASP A 136 16.33 -4.98 -13.42
CA ASP A 136 15.10 -5.65 -13.04
C ASP A 136 14.30 -6.16 -14.25
N MET A 137 14.22 -5.38 -15.30
CA MET A 137 13.43 -5.72 -16.52
C MET A 137 13.97 -6.95 -17.24
N PRO A 138 15.28 -7.08 -17.55
CA PRO A 138 15.84 -8.33 -18.06
C PRO A 138 15.72 -9.51 -17.11
N MET A 139 15.82 -9.29 -15.80
CA MET A 139 15.76 -10.35 -14.80
C MET A 139 14.43 -11.15 -14.86
N ILE A 140 13.32 -10.47 -15.13
CA ILE A 140 12.01 -11.12 -15.23
C ILE A 140 11.56 -11.37 -16.69
N GLY A 141 12.46 -11.18 -17.67
CA GLY A 141 12.22 -11.48 -19.08
C GLY A 141 11.34 -10.48 -19.81
N VAL A 142 11.34 -9.20 -19.42
CA VAL A 142 10.50 -8.15 -20.04
C VAL A 142 10.85 -7.96 -21.52
N PRO A 143 12.12 -7.88 -21.97
CA PRO A 143 12.42 -7.72 -23.41
C PRO A 143 11.88 -8.86 -24.27
N GLN A 144 11.96 -10.09 -23.76
CA GLN A 144 11.43 -11.27 -24.46
C GLN A 144 9.90 -11.28 -24.49
N ALA A 145 9.26 -10.80 -23.41
CA ALA A 145 7.81 -10.67 -23.35
C ALA A 145 7.30 -9.63 -24.36
N HIS A 146 7.93 -8.46 -24.43
CA HIS A 146 7.52 -7.38 -25.34
C HIS A 146 7.64 -7.76 -26.80
N ALA A 147 8.57 -8.67 -27.16
CA ALA A 147 8.67 -9.21 -28.52
C ALA A 147 7.43 -10.04 -28.92
N ILE A 148 6.63 -10.52 -27.95
CA ILE A 148 5.40 -11.30 -28.14
C ILE A 148 4.17 -10.44 -27.87
N ASN A 149 4.11 -9.81 -26.70
CA ASN A 149 2.98 -9.00 -26.22
C ASN A 149 3.47 -8.01 -25.16
N ALA A 150 3.36 -6.72 -25.46
CA ALA A 150 3.73 -5.64 -24.53
C ALA A 150 2.55 -5.13 -23.67
N GLY A 151 1.40 -5.79 -23.74
CA GLY A 151 0.17 -5.40 -23.06
C GLY A 151 -0.92 -4.88 -23.99
N SER A 152 -2.13 -4.73 -23.44
CA SER A 152 -3.29 -4.18 -24.14
C SER A 152 -3.89 -3.00 -23.37
N ALA A 153 -4.27 -1.94 -24.05
CA ALA A 153 -4.93 -0.78 -23.46
C ALA A 153 -6.30 -1.11 -22.85
N ASP A 154 -6.88 -2.27 -23.16
CA ASP A 154 -8.10 -2.77 -22.52
C ASP A 154 -7.88 -3.25 -21.07
N VAL A 155 -6.63 -3.51 -20.70
CA VAL A 155 -6.26 -3.87 -19.33
C VAL A 155 -5.87 -2.61 -18.57
N VAL A 156 -6.60 -2.34 -17.49
CA VAL A 156 -6.31 -1.20 -16.61
C VAL A 156 -5.86 -1.71 -15.25
N VAL A 157 -4.70 -1.22 -14.80
CA VAL A 157 -4.16 -1.47 -13.46
C VAL A 157 -4.45 -0.26 -12.57
N GLY A 158 -5.17 -0.46 -11.47
CA GLY A 158 -5.37 0.56 -10.45
C GLY A 158 -4.12 0.65 -9.57
N VAL A 159 -3.51 1.81 -9.51
CA VAL A 159 -2.42 2.12 -8.59
C VAL A 159 -3.02 2.79 -7.37
N LEU A 160 -3.30 1.98 -6.33
CA LEU A 160 -3.80 2.48 -5.05
C LEU A 160 -2.58 2.95 -4.25
N ASP A 161 -2.32 4.27 -4.25
CA ASP A 161 -1.06 4.82 -3.77
C ASP A 161 -1.16 6.34 -3.49
N SER A 162 -0.05 7.07 -3.51
CA SER A 162 0.05 8.52 -3.27
C SER A 162 -0.37 9.41 -4.45
N GLY A 163 -0.87 8.80 -5.55
CA GLY A 163 -1.20 9.50 -6.79
C GLY A 163 -0.15 9.30 -7.87
N ILE A 164 -0.45 9.73 -9.09
CA ILE A 164 0.45 9.62 -10.26
C ILE A 164 0.61 10.99 -10.91
N SER A 165 1.84 11.40 -11.25
CA SER A 165 2.07 12.63 -12.01
C SER A 165 1.47 12.53 -13.41
N SER A 166 0.38 13.26 -13.63
CA SER A 166 -0.34 13.27 -14.90
C SER A 166 0.44 13.88 -16.07
N SER A 167 1.50 14.62 -15.75
CA SER A 167 2.36 15.30 -16.73
C SER A 167 3.68 14.57 -17.00
N HIS A 168 3.94 13.42 -16.31
CA HIS A 168 5.20 12.70 -16.51
C HIS A 168 5.30 12.17 -17.96
N PRO A 169 6.38 12.44 -18.71
CA PRO A 169 6.48 12.09 -20.13
C PRO A 169 6.29 10.60 -20.40
N ASP A 170 6.79 9.72 -19.54
CA ASP A 170 6.62 8.26 -19.70
C ASP A 170 5.23 7.76 -19.28
N LEU A 171 4.42 8.57 -18.59
CA LEU A 171 3.13 8.15 -18.04
C LEU A 171 1.93 8.89 -18.63
N ALA A 172 2.11 10.08 -19.20
CA ALA A 172 1.01 10.94 -19.63
C ALA A 172 0.03 10.23 -20.57
N ASN A 173 0.54 9.36 -21.45
CA ASN A 173 -0.27 8.58 -22.38
C ASN A 173 -0.74 7.23 -21.80
N GLN A 174 -0.24 6.85 -20.61
CA GLN A 174 -0.57 5.57 -19.96
C GLN A 174 -1.72 5.70 -18.96
N ILE A 175 -2.01 6.92 -18.50
CA ILE A 175 -3.01 7.15 -17.46
C ILE A 175 -4.42 7.13 -18.04
N ALA A 176 -5.28 6.26 -17.49
CA ALA A 176 -6.73 6.26 -17.68
C ALA A 176 -7.35 7.33 -16.78
N LYS A 177 -7.36 8.60 -17.23
CA LYS A 177 -7.81 9.74 -16.43
C LYS A 177 -9.28 9.63 -16.02
N ASP A 178 -10.14 9.06 -16.89
CA ASP A 178 -11.55 8.80 -16.65
C ASP A 178 -11.83 7.76 -15.56
N LYS A 179 -10.80 6.99 -15.17
CA LYS A 179 -10.85 5.97 -14.11
C LYS A 179 -10.04 6.36 -12.87
N SER A 180 -9.36 7.50 -12.91
CA SER A 180 -8.53 8.00 -11.81
C SER A 180 -9.36 8.81 -10.82
N ALA A 181 -9.06 8.66 -9.52
CA ALA A 181 -9.70 9.40 -8.45
C ALA A 181 -8.80 9.48 -7.21
N SER A 182 -9.03 10.49 -6.37
CA SER A 182 -8.61 10.47 -4.97
C SER A 182 -9.70 9.85 -4.13
N CYS A 183 -9.33 8.96 -3.22
CA CYS A 183 -10.20 8.33 -2.25
C CYS A 183 -9.98 8.83 -0.80
N ILE A 184 -9.21 9.90 -0.64
CA ILE A 184 -8.92 10.49 0.67
C ILE A 184 -10.21 10.85 1.40
N GLY A 185 -10.30 10.47 2.67
CA GLY A 185 -11.52 10.68 3.48
C GLY A 185 -12.67 9.72 3.14
N GLY A 186 -12.42 8.70 2.31
CA GLY A 186 -13.41 7.66 2.00
C GLY A 186 -14.45 8.06 0.94
N VAL A 187 -14.20 9.10 0.15
CA VAL A 187 -15.07 9.56 -0.96
C VAL A 187 -14.23 9.80 -2.19
N ALA A 188 -14.69 9.31 -3.34
CA ALA A 188 -13.98 9.50 -4.60
C ALA A 188 -14.10 10.94 -5.12
N ASP A 189 -12.95 11.58 -5.38
CA ASP A 189 -12.83 12.84 -6.10
C ASP A 189 -12.08 12.61 -7.41
N THR A 190 -12.77 12.80 -8.54
CA THR A 190 -12.25 12.54 -9.89
C THR A 190 -11.49 13.72 -10.50
N THR A 191 -11.38 14.84 -9.79
CA THR A 191 -10.61 15.99 -10.30
C THR A 191 -9.13 15.63 -10.43
N GLU A 192 -8.50 16.04 -11.53
CA GLU A 192 -7.10 15.70 -11.81
C GLU A 192 -6.17 16.20 -10.69
N ALA A 193 -6.46 17.36 -10.14
CA ALA A 193 -5.67 17.92 -9.03
C ALA A 193 -5.74 17.06 -7.76
N ALA A 194 -6.88 16.38 -7.50
CA ALA A 194 -7.06 15.58 -6.30
C ALA A 194 -6.24 14.28 -6.32
N TRP A 195 -6.09 13.65 -7.50
CA TRP A 195 -5.36 12.38 -7.61
C TRP A 195 -3.90 12.53 -8.09
N ASN A 196 -3.43 13.74 -8.42
CA ASN A 196 -2.00 14.00 -8.63
C ASN A 196 -1.23 13.91 -7.29
N PRO A 197 0.08 13.61 -7.33
CA PRO A 197 0.92 13.56 -6.14
C PRO A 197 1.05 14.94 -5.49
N THR A 198 1.02 14.98 -4.17
CA THR A 198 1.13 16.21 -3.37
C THR A 198 2.41 16.23 -2.54
N THR A 199 2.59 15.27 -1.65
CA THR A 199 3.72 15.18 -0.70
C THR A 199 4.63 14.00 -0.95
N SER A 200 4.17 12.99 -1.72
CA SER A 200 4.90 11.78 -2.05
C SER A 200 4.80 11.48 -3.54
N ASP A 201 5.89 11.03 -4.15
CA ASP A 201 5.95 10.58 -5.54
C ASP A 201 5.91 9.05 -5.68
N HIS A 202 5.71 8.34 -4.57
CA HIS A 202 5.78 6.89 -4.51
C HIS A 202 4.87 6.21 -5.55
N GLY A 203 3.61 6.64 -5.68
CA GLY A 203 2.69 6.11 -6.69
C GLY A 203 3.10 6.42 -8.13
N THR A 204 3.82 7.52 -8.37
CA THR A 204 4.40 7.81 -9.69
C THR A 204 5.49 6.79 -10.03
N HIS A 205 6.37 6.45 -9.07
CA HIS A 205 7.41 5.45 -9.24
C HIS A 205 6.82 4.05 -9.50
N VAL A 206 5.84 3.66 -8.71
CA VAL A 206 5.08 2.41 -8.88
C VAL A 206 4.42 2.32 -10.25
N ALA A 207 3.75 3.38 -10.69
CA ALA A 207 3.10 3.43 -12.01
C ALA A 207 4.08 3.26 -13.17
N GLY A 208 5.28 3.86 -13.06
CA GLY A 208 6.34 3.71 -14.05
C GLY A 208 6.84 2.28 -14.16
N THR A 209 7.07 1.61 -13.04
CA THR A 209 7.45 0.20 -13.01
C THR A 209 6.41 -0.68 -13.71
N ILE A 210 5.11 -0.39 -13.54
CA ILE A 210 4.04 -1.14 -14.23
C ILE A 210 4.01 -0.85 -15.71
N ALA A 211 3.99 0.45 -16.13
CA ALA A 211 3.52 0.81 -17.45
C ALA A 211 4.21 2.02 -18.09
N ALA A 212 5.42 2.42 -17.66
CA ALA A 212 6.15 3.46 -18.38
C ALA A 212 6.24 3.11 -19.86
N GLY A 213 5.90 4.08 -20.73
CA GLY A 213 5.73 3.86 -22.16
C GLY A 213 7.05 3.66 -22.88
N VAL A 214 7.05 2.90 -23.97
CA VAL A 214 8.18 2.82 -24.92
C VAL A 214 8.05 3.98 -25.89
N ASN A 215 8.66 5.12 -25.58
CA ASN A 215 8.41 6.40 -26.24
C ASN A 215 9.67 7.19 -26.62
N GLY A 216 10.86 6.61 -26.38
CA GLY A 216 12.15 7.25 -26.66
C GLY A 216 12.61 8.18 -25.55
N VAL A 217 11.99 8.14 -24.37
CA VAL A 217 12.31 8.99 -23.23
C VAL A 217 12.36 8.14 -21.96
N GLY A 218 13.42 8.27 -21.18
CA GLY A 218 13.51 7.70 -19.83
C GLY A 218 13.55 6.17 -19.78
N VAL A 219 12.55 5.56 -19.15
CA VAL A 219 12.49 4.14 -18.78
C VAL A 219 11.35 3.41 -19.48
N THR A 220 11.33 2.07 -19.37
CA THR A 220 10.16 1.26 -19.75
C THR A 220 9.54 0.57 -18.55
N GLY A 221 8.23 0.36 -18.58
CA GLY A 221 7.53 -0.48 -17.60
C GLY A 221 7.47 -1.94 -18.03
N VAL A 222 7.00 -2.81 -17.11
CA VAL A 222 6.78 -4.24 -17.38
C VAL A 222 5.75 -4.44 -18.49
N ALA A 223 4.70 -3.61 -18.53
CA ALA A 223 3.58 -3.73 -19.46
C ALA A 223 3.23 -2.37 -20.09
N PRO A 224 4.08 -1.81 -20.99
CA PRO A 224 3.92 -0.46 -21.53
C PRO A 224 2.68 -0.30 -22.42
N GLY A 225 2.04 -1.40 -22.84
CA GLY A 225 0.81 -1.36 -23.63
C GLY A 225 -0.48 -1.27 -22.80
N VAL A 226 -0.42 -1.44 -21.47
CA VAL A 226 -1.60 -1.34 -20.61
C VAL A 226 -1.87 0.10 -20.15
N LYS A 227 -3.01 0.32 -19.52
CA LYS A 227 -3.30 1.59 -18.84
C LYS A 227 -3.14 1.45 -17.32
N VAL A 228 -2.79 2.56 -16.68
CA VAL A 228 -2.81 2.71 -15.22
C VAL A 228 -3.85 3.75 -14.83
N ALA A 229 -4.52 3.53 -13.70
CA ALA A 229 -5.40 4.53 -13.11
C ALA A 229 -4.85 4.95 -11.74
N ALA A 230 -4.72 6.25 -11.51
CA ALA A 230 -4.35 6.77 -10.21
C ALA A 230 -5.54 6.65 -9.26
N VAL A 231 -5.39 5.90 -8.19
CA VAL A 231 -6.37 5.83 -7.10
C VAL A 231 -5.65 6.28 -5.83
N LYS A 232 -5.70 7.60 -5.56
CA LYS A 232 -4.96 8.17 -4.44
C LYS A 232 -5.62 7.80 -3.12
N VAL A 233 -4.91 7.02 -2.30
CA VAL A 233 -5.34 6.57 -0.96
C VAL A 233 -4.42 7.08 0.14
N VAL A 234 -3.22 7.56 -0.19
CA VAL A 234 -2.25 8.16 0.74
C VAL A 234 -2.53 9.66 0.86
N ASN A 235 -2.77 10.15 2.08
CA ASN A 235 -3.03 11.55 2.34
C ASN A 235 -1.75 12.42 2.34
N ASP A 236 -1.89 13.71 2.61
CA ASP A 236 -0.77 14.64 2.59
C ASP A 236 0.20 14.47 3.79
N ASP A 237 -0.24 13.80 4.85
CA ASP A 237 0.60 13.38 5.98
C ASP A 237 1.26 12.01 5.74
N GLN A 238 1.09 11.46 4.54
CA GLN A 238 1.60 10.16 4.06
C GLN A 238 0.97 8.94 4.75
N PHE A 239 -0.22 9.09 5.32
CA PHE A 239 -0.97 8.01 5.94
C PHE A 239 -2.01 7.40 5.00
N ILE A 240 -2.28 6.11 5.18
CA ILE A 240 -3.34 5.36 4.48
C ILE A 240 -4.39 4.94 5.50
N TYR A 241 -5.52 5.63 5.52
CA TYR A 241 -6.63 5.29 6.39
C TYR A 241 -7.53 4.21 5.78
N PRO A 242 -8.15 3.36 6.61
CA PRO A 242 -9.03 2.29 6.13
C PRO A 242 -10.14 2.75 5.20
N GLU A 243 -10.76 3.91 5.46
CA GLU A 243 -11.81 4.46 4.61
C GLU A 243 -11.33 4.83 3.21
N ALA A 244 -10.08 5.31 3.08
CA ALA A 244 -9.49 5.60 1.78
C ALA A 244 -9.21 4.32 0.98
N ALA A 245 -8.68 3.29 1.64
CA ALA A 245 -8.45 1.98 1.02
C ALA A 245 -9.76 1.31 0.61
N ILE A 246 -10.80 1.35 1.44
CA ILE A 246 -12.14 0.83 1.13
C ILE A 246 -12.70 1.51 -0.12
N CYS A 247 -12.66 2.85 -0.18
CA CYS A 247 -13.03 3.62 -1.35
C CYS A 247 -12.24 3.15 -2.58
N GLY A 248 -10.92 3.00 -2.47
CA GLY A 248 -10.06 2.60 -3.57
C GLY A 248 -10.39 1.22 -4.13
N PHE A 249 -10.62 0.22 -3.29
CA PHE A 249 -11.01 -1.13 -3.74
C PHE A 249 -12.39 -1.15 -4.40
N VAL A 250 -13.36 -0.41 -3.85
CA VAL A 250 -14.70 -0.30 -4.45
C VAL A 250 -14.63 0.46 -5.77
N TRP A 251 -13.89 1.58 -5.81
CA TRP A 251 -13.67 2.36 -7.03
C TRP A 251 -13.07 1.50 -8.15
N ALA A 252 -12.01 0.77 -7.85
CA ALA A 252 -11.37 -0.13 -8.82
C ALA A 252 -12.34 -1.17 -9.38
N ALA A 253 -13.17 -1.76 -8.51
CA ALA A 253 -14.17 -2.75 -8.89
C ALA A 253 -15.24 -2.17 -9.84
N GLU A 254 -15.71 -0.95 -9.58
CA GLU A 254 -16.81 -0.31 -10.32
C GLU A 254 -16.34 0.35 -11.62
N HIS A 255 -15.03 0.65 -11.75
CA HIS A 255 -14.46 1.27 -12.94
C HIS A 255 -13.70 0.30 -13.84
N GLY A 256 -13.92 -1.02 -13.66
CA GLY A 256 -13.44 -2.05 -14.57
C GLY A 256 -11.92 -2.23 -14.58
N MET A 257 -11.24 -1.90 -13.49
CA MET A 257 -9.84 -2.30 -13.30
C MET A 257 -9.75 -3.80 -13.19
N ARG A 258 -8.64 -4.38 -13.65
CA ARG A 258 -8.44 -5.84 -13.67
C ARG A 258 -7.40 -6.31 -12.66
N VAL A 259 -6.51 -5.41 -12.29
CA VAL A 259 -5.48 -5.59 -11.27
C VAL A 259 -5.43 -4.34 -10.42
N THR A 260 -5.21 -4.46 -9.11
CA THR A 260 -4.77 -3.34 -8.27
C THR A 260 -3.37 -3.62 -7.73
N ASN A 261 -2.51 -2.60 -7.74
CA ASN A 261 -1.25 -2.60 -7.03
C ASN A 261 -1.40 -1.84 -5.71
N ASN A 262 -0.92 -2.44 -4.62
CA ASN A 262 -1.05 -1.92 -3.26
C ASN A 262 0.33 -2.06 -2.58
N SER A 263 1.13 -1.01 -2.70
CA SER A 263 2.50 -0.97 -2.17
C SER A 263 2.54 -0.32 -0.79
N TYR A 264 1.67 -0.77 0.13
CA TYR A 264 1.47 -0.21 1.46
C TYR A 264 0.80 -1.21 2.40
N TYR A 265 0.71 -0.85 3.68
CA TYR A 265 -0.24 -1.46 4.62
C TYR A 265 -1.28 -0.42 5.06
N ILE A 266 -2.42 -0.89 5.58
CA ILE A 266 -3.56 -0.04 5.93
C ILE A 266 -3.48 0.34 7.39
N ASP A 267 -3.34 1.63 7.63
CA ASP A 267 -3.34 2.23 8.94
C ASP A 267 -4.64 1.92 9.72
N PRO A 268 -4.65 2.01 11.01
CA PRO A 268 -3.63 2.59 11.88
C PRO A 268 -2.60 1.59 12.44
N TRP A 269 -2.64 0.33 12.04
CA TRP A 269 -1.72 -0.71 12.54
C TRP A 269 -1.09 -1.45 11.36
N GLU A 270 0.18 -1.74 11.43
CA GLU A 270 0.82 -2.63 10.44
C GLU A 270 0.14 -4.01 10.47
N LEU A 271 -0.18 -4.52 11.68
CA LEU A 271 -0.93 -5.76 11.87
C LEU A 271 -2.32 -5.51 12.45
N ASN A 272 -3.35 -5.93 11.73
CA ASN A 272 -4.74 -5.86 12.17
C ASN A 272 -5.17 -7.19 12.78
N CYS A 273 -5.43 -7.19 14.09
CA CYS A 273 -5.80 -8.39 14.85
C CYS A 273 -7.31 -8.61 14.89
N ARG A 274 -7.79 -9.69 14.27
CA ARG A 274 -9.23 -10.04 14.20
C ARG A 274 -9.86 -10.34 15.56
N ASN A 275 -9.06 -10.69 16.56
CA ASN A 275 -9.47 -10.98 17.93
C ASN A 275 -9.47 -9.72 18.82
N ASP A 276 -8.91 -8.61 18.40
CA ASP A 276 -9.04 -7.31 19.08
C ASP A 276 -10.38 -6.65 18.71
N ALA A 277 -11.11 -6.18 19.71
CA ALA A 277 -12.43 -5.60 19.51
C ALA A 277 -12.42 -4.26 18.77
N ARG A 278 -11.31 -3.49 18.85
CA ARG A 278 -11.15 -2.19 18.20
C ARG A 278 -10.70 -2.36 16.74
N GLN A 279 -9.87 -3.37 16.46
CA GLN A 279 -9.29 -3.61 15.14
C GLN A 279 -10.19 -4.47 14.24
N ARG A 280 -11.00 -5.36 14.83
CA ARG A 280 -11.91 -6.26 14.10
C ARG A 280 -12.82 -5.55 13.11
N PRO A 281 -13.48 -4.42 13.41
CA PRO A 281 -14.36 -3.75 12.46
C PRO A 281 -13.58 -3.20 11.26
N VAL A 282 -12.36 -2.68 11.46
CA VAL A 282 -11.46 -2.23 10.37
C VAL A 282 -11.12 -3.40 9.47
N TRP A 283 -10.63 -4.50 10.05
CA TRP A 283 -10.32 -5.72 9.30
C TRP A 283 -11.52 -6.23 8.49
N GLN A 284 -12.71 -6.27 9.11
CA GLN A 284 -13.94 -6.72 8.44
C GLN A 284 -14.31 -5.81 7.27
N ALA A 285 -14.25 -4.49 7.44
CA ALA A 285 -14.62 -3.52 6.41
C ALA A 285 -13.67 -3.62 5.20
N VAL A 286 -12.36 -3.63 5.44
CA VAL A 286 -11.35 -3.77 4.38
C VAL A 286 -11.50 -5.11 3.66
N GLN A 287 -11.68 -6.21 4.40
CA GLN A 287 -11.89 -7.53 3.82
C GLN A 287 -13.15 -7.61 2.95
N ARG A 288 -14.24 -6.91 3.32
CA ARG A 288 -15.45 -6.82 2.49
C ARG A 288 -15.18 -6.07 1.19
N ALA A 289 -14.41 -4.98 1.23
CA ALA A 289 -14.05 -4.21 0.04
C ALA A 289 -13.16 -5.01 -0.92
N ILE A 290 -12.14 -5.71 -0.40
CA ILE A 290 -11.27 -6.59 -1.20
C ILE A 290 -12.09 -7.73 -1.84
N ARG A 291 -12.94 -8.42 -1.08
CA ARG A 291 -13.81 -9.48 -1.63
C ARG A 291 -14.77 -8.97 -2.69
N TYR A 292 -15.32 -7.78 -2.49
CA TYR A 292 -16.16 -7.15 -3.50
C TYR A 292 -15.38 -6.89 -4.79
N SER A 293 -14.18 -6.33 -4.69
CA SER A 293 -13.28 -6.08 -5.81
C SER A 293 -12.94 -7.39 -6.54
N GLN A 294 -12.57 -8.44 -5.81
CA GLN A 294 -12.33 -9.78 -6.38
C GLN A 294 -13.57 -10.34 -7.10
N SER A 295 -14.78 -10.16 -6.53
CA SER A 295 -16.04 -10.60 -7.15
C SER A 295 -16.34 -9.90 -8.47
N LYS A 296 -15.76 -8.73 -8.69
CA LYS A 296 -15.84 -7.95 -9.94
C LYS A 296 -14.71 -8.25 -10.92
N GLY A 297 -13.84 -9.21 -10.60
CA GLY A 297 -12.79 -9.67 -11.49
C GLY A 297 -11.45 -8.94 -11.32
N VAL A 298 -11.23 -8.27 -10.20
CA VAL A 298 -9.98 -7.54 -9.91
C VAL A 298 -9.05 -8.41 -9.07
N LEU A 299 -7.82 -8.66 -9.53
CA LEU A 299 -6.76 -9.25 -8.72
C LEU A 299 -6.10 -8.13 -7.89
N THR A 300 -6.06 -8.32 -6.57
CA THR A 300 -5.28 -7.47 -5.67
C THR A 300 -3.86 -8.00 -5.55
N VAL A 301 -2.87 -7.20 -5.90
CA VAL A 301 -1.44 -7.46 -5.72
C VAL A 301 -0.94 -6.54 -4.61
N ALA A 302 -0.18 -7.06 -3.64
CA ALA A 302 0.30 -6.28 -2.52
C ALA A 302 1.75 -6.62 -2.15
N SER A 303 2.45 -5.63 -1.60
CA SER A 303 3.79 -5.79 -1.03
C SER A 303 3.74 -6.62 0.27
N ALA A 304 4.81 -7.38 0.54
CA ALA A 304 4.93 -8.20 1.76
C ALA A 304 5.36 -7.40 3.00
N GLY A 305 5.86 -6.16 2.83
CA GLY A 305 6.41 -5.33 3.91
C GLY A 305 7.94 -5.34 3.96
N ASN A 306 8.51 -4.35 4.68
CA ASN A 306 9.94 -4.04 4.67
C ASN A 306 10.64 -4.27 6.03
N SER A 307 9.99 -4.98 6.95
CA SER A 307 10.48 -5.18 8.33
C SER A 307 11.23 -6.50 8.54
N ASN A 308 11.52 -7.25 7.45
CA ASN A 308 12.17 -8.58 7.50
C ASN A 308 11.45 -9.58 8.42
N TRP A 309 10.13 -9.47 8.54
CA TRP A 309 9.35 -10.34 9.40
C TRP A 309 9.04 -11.70 8.75
N ASP A 310 9.07 -12.75 9.58
CA ASP A 310 8.42 -14.02 9.24
C ASP A 310 6.91 -13.90 9.51
N LEU A 311 6.15 -13.57 8.48
CA LEU A 311 4.69 -13.37 8.57
C LEU A 311 3.93 -14.68 8.90
N ALA A 312 4.57 -15.84 8.77
CA ALA A 312 3.99 -17.11 9.20
C ALA A 312 4.16 -17.35 10.72
N HIS A 313 5.14 -16.69 11.36
CA HIS A 313 5.47 -16.86 12.78
C HIS A 313 5.62 -15.52 13.51
N LYS A 314 4.59 -14.69 13.40
CA LYS A 314 4.56 -13.37 14.05
C LYS A 314 4.59 -13.50 15.57
N ASN A 315 5.46 -12.75 16.22
CA ASN A 315 5.60 -12.76 17.68
C ASN A 315 5.67 -11.36 18.30
N TYR A 316 5.96 -10.33 17.51
CA TYR A 316 6.14 -8.97 18.00
C TYR A 316 5.75 -7.94 16.93
N ASP A 317 5.17 -6.82 17.34
CA ASP A 317 4.89 -5.63 16.53
C ASP A 317 5.36 -4.41 17.33
N ASP A 318 6.40 -3.75 16.90
CA ASP A 318 7.00 -2.56 17.50
C ASP A 318 6.63 -1.26 16.78
N ASP A 319 5.90 -1.35 15.66
CA ASP A 319 5.48 -0.21 14.85
C ASP A 319 4.05 0.31 15.18
N ARG A 320 3.55 -0.02 16.35
CA ARG A 320 2.19 0.33 16.77
C ARG A 320 2.10 1.62 17.55
N PRO A 321 1.00 2.30 17.28
CA PRO A 321 0.76 3.09 16.06
C PRO A 321 1.81 4.16 15.98
N ASN A 322 2.30 4.44 14.81
CA ASN A 322 3.43 5.35 14.57
C ASN A 322 3.16 6.82 14.96
N ASP A 323 1.93 7.20 15.22
CA ASP A 323 1.56 8.55 15.65
C ASP A 323 1.73 8.82 17.16
N GLY A 324 2.13 7.80 17.93
CA GLY A 324 2.34 7.90 19.38
C GLY A 324 1.06 8.11 20.20
N SER A 325 -0.12 7.93 19.61
CA SER A 325 -1.41 8.11 20.29
C SER A 325 -1.81 6.91 21.14
N TYR A 326 -1.14 5.78 20.97
CA TYR A 326 -1.24 4.61 21.86
C TYR A 326 -0.01 4.50 22.76
N PRO A 327 -0.19 4.13 24.04
CA PRO A 327 0.97 3.75 24.85
C PRO A 327 1.67 2.56 24.21
N ASP A 328 3.01 2.48 24.38
CA ASP A 328 3.88 1.37 23.99
C ASP A 328 3.41 0.03 24.62
N GLU A 329 2.23 -0.42 24.31
CA GLU A 329 1.76 -1.74 24.64
C GLU A 329 2.23 -2.68 23.53
N SER A 330 3.36 -3.34 23.78
CA SER A 330 3.76 -4.52 23.02
C SER A 330 2.59 -5.51 23.04
N ALA A 331 1.86 -5.63 21.95
CA ALA A 331 0.80 -6.62 21.88
C ALA A 331 1.40 -7.96 21.51
N GLU A 332 1.08 -9.00 22.25
CA GLU A 332 1.35 -10.38 21.83
C GLU A 332 0.62 -10.63 20.52
N LEU A 333 1.38 -10.84 19.47
CA LEU A 333 0.86 -11.18 18.16
C LEU A 333 0.56 -12.68 18.07
N ASN A 334 -0.39 -13.00 17.24
CA ASN A 334 -0.76 -14.37 16.94
C ASN A 334 -1.28 -14.47 15.49
N SER A 335 -1.64 -15.65 15.05
CA SER A 335 -2.16 -15.91 13.70
C SER A 335 -3.47 -15.17 13.35
N ALA A 336 -4.10 -14.50 14.31
CA ALA A 336 -5.26 -13.64 14.04
C ALA A 336 -4.86 -12.21 13.62
N CYS A 337 -3.58 -11.85 13.73
CA CYS A 337 -3.04 -10.54 13.35
C CYS A 337 -2.46 -10.62 11.93
N LEU A 338 -2.94 -9.80 11.02
CA LEU A 338 -2.62 -9.85 9.60
C LEU A 338 -2.24 -8.47 9.07
N VAL A 339 -1.24 -8.42 8.21
CA VAL A 339 -0.92 -7.23 7.41
C VAL A 339 -2.01 -7.03 6.37
N LEU A 340 -2.64 -5.87 6.34
CA LEU A 340 -3.63 -5.51 5.32
C LEU A 340 -3.02 -4.53 4.30
N PRO A 341 -3.26 -4.74 2.98
CA PRO A 341 -4.05 -5.81 2.38
C PRO A 341 -3.26 -7.11 2.14
N GLY A 342 -1.94 -7.15 2.35
CA GLY A 342 -1.06 -8.24 1.95
C GLY A 342 -1.57 -9.63 2.33
N GLU A 343 -1.92 -9.84 3.59
CA GLU A 343 -2.38 -11.16 4.07
C GLU A 343 -3.91 -11.36 3.98
N ALA A 344 -4.64 -10.48 3.29
CA ALA A 344 -6.06 -10.71 3.08
C ALA A 344 -6.31 -11.87 2.10
N PRO A 345 -7.31 -12.73 2.35
CA PRO A 345 -7.58 -13.88 1.49
C PRO A 345 -7.76 -13.51 0.02
N GLY A 346 -6.98 -14.17 -0.85
CA GLY A 346 -7.00 -14.02 -2.30
C GLY A 346 -6.19 -12.83 -2.84
N VAL A 347 -5.41 -12.18 -1.99
CA VAL A 347 -4.40 -11.19 -2.39
C VAL A 347 -3.14 -11.94 -2.84
N LEU A 348 -2.48 -11.46 -3.89
CA LEU A 348 -1.17 -11.94 -4.35
C LEU A 348 -0.09 -11.13 -3.63
N THR A 349 0.51 -11.70 -2.59
CA THR A 349 1.55 -11.06 -1.78
C THR A 349 2.93 -11.30 -2.37
N VAL A 350 3.69 -10.23 -2.54
CA VAL A 350 4.95 -10.20 -3.29
C VAL A 350 6.11 -9.82 -2.38
N SER A 351 7.11 -10.70 -2.25
CA SER A 351 8.39 -10.41 -1.61
C SER A 351 9.38 -9.76 -2.57
N ALA A 352 10.48 -9.25 -2.05
CA ALA A 352 11.49 -8.54 -2.83
C ALA A 352 12.81 -9.30 -2.95
N VAL A 353 13.43 -9.20 -4.14
CA VAL A 353 14.82 -9.61 -4.40
C VAL A 353 15.64 -8.45 -4.93
N GLY A 354 16.95 -8.54 -4.70
CA GLY A 354 17.96 -7.64 -5.26
C GLY A 354 18.52 -8.12 -6.61
N PRO A 355 19.54 -7.42 -7.15
CA PRO A 355 20.14 -7.74 -8.46
C PRO A 355 20.82 -9.13 -8.52
N THR A 356 21.09 -9.75 -7.38
CA THR A 356 21.66 -11.11 -7.32
C THR A 356 20.59 -12.21 -7.33
N GLY A 357 19.29 -11.84 -7.28
CA GLY A 357 18.19 -12.78 -7.12
C GLY A 357 18.00 -13.28 -5.69
N GLU A 358 18.82 -12.83 -4.75
CA GLU A 358 18.66 -13.14 -3.33
C GLU A 358 17.56 -12.27 -2.72
N LYS A 359 16.91 -12.78 -1.65
CA LYS A 359 15.95 -12.02 -0.83
C LYS A 359 16.58 -10.68 -0.41
N SER A 360 15.90 -9.57 -0.68
CA SER A 360 16.31 -8.26 -0.18
C SER A 360 16.29 -8.27 1.34
N TYR A 361 17.29 -7.62 1.97
CA TYR A 361 17.51 -7.69 3.41
C TYR A 361 16.28 -7.30 4.23
N TYR A 362 15.55 -6.29 3.77
CA TYR A 362 14.36 -5.74 4.42
C TYR A 362 13.08 -6.55 4.15
N SER A 363 13.03 -7.36 3.07
CA SER A 363 11.78 -8.00 2.65
C SER A 363 11.20 -8.90 3.72
N SER A 364 9.98 -8.64 4.15
CA SER A 364 9.21 -9.60 4.92
C SER A 364 8.93 -10.85 4.08
N TYR A 365 8.70 -11.98 4.75
CA TYR A 365 8.59 -13.31 4.16
C TYR A 365 7.65 -14.20 4.99
N GLY A 366 7.34 -15.40 4.54
CA GLY A 366 6.55 -16.34 5.32
C GLY A 366 5.99 -17.48 4.48
N GLN A 367 6.09 -18.70 5.00
CA GLN A 367 5.56 -19.89 4.35
C GLN A 367 4.03 -19.81 4.25
N GLY A 368 3.50 -19.87 3.02
CA GLY A 368 2.06 -19.78 2.76
C GLY A 368 1.46 -18.37 2.87
N VAL A 369 2.31 -17.35 3.04
CA VAL A 369 1.93 -15.93 3.00
C VAL A 369 2.42 -15.28 1.72
N VAL A 370 3.71 -15.44 1.40
CA VAL A 370 4.26 -14.97 0.12
C VAL A 370 3.86 -15.93 -1.00
N GLU A 371 3.22 -15.42 -2.04
CA GLU A 371 2.82 -16.19 -3.21
C GLU A 371 3.90 -16.25 -4.28
N VAL A 372 4.56 -15.10 -4.55
CA VAL A 372 5.63 -14.95 -5.54
C VAL A 372 6.64 -13.90 -5.07
N THR A 373 7.78 -13.84 -5.74
CA THR A 373 8.77 -12.79 -5.55
C THR A 373 9.01 -11.99 -6.84
N ALA A 374 9.52 -10.77 -6.70
CA ALA A 374 9.86 -9.90 -7.83
C ALA A 374 11.03 -8.95 -7.46
N PRO A 375 11.67 -8.30 -8.44
CA PRO A 375 12.70 -7.29 -8.16
C PRO A 375 12.13 -6.15 -7.30
N GLY A 376 12.78 -5.87 -6.17
CA GLY A 376 12.43 -4.77 -5.27
C GLY A 376 13.62 -3.87 -4.95
N GLY A 377 14.82 -4.27 -5.42
CA GLY A 377 16.07 -3.59 -5.13
C GLY A 377 16.68 -4.04 -3.80
N ASP A 378 17.99 -3.85 -3.68
CA ASP A 378 18.71 -4.15 -2.46
C ASP A 378 20.02 -3.35 -2.39
N THR A 379 19.97 -2.20 -1.73
CA THR A 379 21.11 -1.30 -1.60
C THR A 379 21.98 -1.58 -0.37
N ARG A 380 21.93 -2.82 0.16
CA ARG A 380 22.63 -3.24 1.40
C ARG A 380 24.12 -2.92 1.41
N PHE A 381 24.75 -2.93 0.26
CA PHE A 381 26.20 -2.76 0.15
C PHE A 381 26.62 -1.29 -0.05
N ARG A 382 25.69 -0.37 -0.12
CA ARG A 382 25.93 1.06 -0.41
C ARG A 382 26.92 1.72 0.55
N THR A 383 26.90 1.34 1.81
CA THR A 383 27.75 1.95 2.85
C THR A 383 29.16 1.37 2.91
N GLN A 384 29.48 0.36 2.11
CA GLN A 384 30.73 -0.41 2.23
C GLN A 384 31.72 -0.28 1.08
N GLY A 385 31.40 0.56 0.09
CA GLY A 385 32.34 0.94 -0.98
C GLY A 385 32.75 -0.17 -1.96
N ALA A 386 32.32 -1.42 -1.74
CA ALA A 386 32.85 -2.55 -2.48
C ALA A 386 31.97 -3.02 -3.66
N ARG A 387 30.66 -2.81 -3.64
CA ARG A 387 29.76 -3.34 -4.66
C ARG A 387 28.45 -2.57 -4.82
N SER A 388 28.11 -1.72 -3.89
CA SER A 388 26.85 -1.04 -3.87
C SER A 388 26.92 0.25 -4.65
N THR A 389 26.19 0.25 -5.71
CA THR A 389 25.76 1.49 -6.33
C THR A 389 24.28 1.68 -5.99
N ILE A 390 23.82 2.90 -6.00
CA ILE A 390 22.39 3.23 -5.92
C ILE A 390 21.61 2.48 -7.02
N THR A 391 22.28 2.07 -8.08
CA THR A 391 21.77 1.27 -9.19
C THR A 391 21.32 -0.14 -8.81
N ASP A 392 21.53 -0.59 -7.56
CA ASP A 392 20.95 -1.81 -7.01
C ASP A 392 19.48 -1.62 -6.57
N GLY A 393 18.96 -0.39 -6.58
CA GLY A 393 17.55 -0.07 -6.48
C GLY A 393 16.79 -0.30 -7.79
N ILE A 394 15.50 -0.03 -7.80
CA ILE A 394 14.62 -0.07 -8.97
C ILE A 394 14.54 1.32 -9.57
N LEU A 395 14.93 1.46 -10.83
CA LEU A 395 14.84 2.70 -11.57
C LEU A 395 13.46 2.86 -12.20
N SER A 396 12.78 3.95 -11.88
CA SER A 396 11.47 4.26 -12.44
C SER A 396 11.22 5.77 -12.51
N THR A 397 10.01 6.15 -12.88
CA THR A 397 9.55 7.55 -12.98
C THR A 397 9.41 8.17 -11.59
N THR A 398 9.83 9.42 -11.43
CA THR A 398 9.72 10.19 -10.18
C THR A 398 9.04 11.54 -10.41
N PHE A 399 8.64 12.16 -9.31
CA PHE A 399 8.06 13.49 -9.30
C PHE A 399 8.52 14.26 -8.08
N ASN A 400 9.34 15.27 -8.27
CA ASN A 400 9.74 16.13 -7.17
C ASN A 400 8.55 16.99 -6.72
N THR A 401 8.00 16.67 -5.56
CA THR A 401 6.79 17.31 -5.01
C THR A 401 7.02 18.77 -4.61
N THR A 402 8.26 19.16 -4.33
CA THR A 402 8.63 20.54 -3.96
C THR A 402 8.78 21.42 -5.19
N THR A 403 9.55 20.97 -6.18
CA THR A 403 9.79 21.75 -7.42
C THR A 403 8.74 21.50 -8.49
N ARG A 404 7.87 20.50 -8.30
CA ARG A 404 6.83 20.08 -9.26
C ARG A 404 7.39 19.63 -10.62
N THR A 405 8.55 18.98 -10.59
CA THR A 405 9.25 18.52 -11.79
C THR A 405 9.23 17.01 -11.88
N ASN A 406 9.05 16.50 -13.11
CA ASN A 406 9.16 15.07 -13.40
C ASN A 406 10.64 14.68 -13.58
N GLY A 407 10.97 13.43 -13.23
CA GLY A 407 12.30 12.88 -13.31
C GLY A 407 12.30 11.36 -13.29
N TRP A 408 13.47 10.79 -13.09
CA TRP A 408 13.68 9.36 -12.91
C TRP A 408 14.59 9.14 -11.72
N GLY A 409 14.38 8.05 -10.99
CA GLY A 409 15.15 7.78 -9.79
C GLY A 409 15.04 6.35 -9.31
N TYR A 410 16.00 5.99 -8.47
CA TYR A 410 16.04 4.69 -7.82
C TYR A 410 15.33 4.73 -6.47
N LYS A 411 14.51 3.72 -6.22
CA LYS A 411 13.94 3.39 -4.91
C LYS A 411 14.15 1.89 -4.64
N GLN A 412 13.99 1.48 -3.38
CA GLN A 412 13.96 0.07 -2.99
C GLN A 412 12.80 -0.19 -2.03
N GLY A 413 12.29 -1.42 -2.02
CA GLY A 413 11.22 -1.85 -1.14
C GLY A 413 10.42 -2.98 -1.78
N THR A 414 9.65 -3.71 -0.98
CA THR A 414 8.60 -4.59 -1.50
C THR A 414 7.53 -3.77 -2.26
N SER A 415 7.47 -2.47 -2.00
CA SER A 415 6.72 -1.48 -2.76
C SER A 415 7.13 -1.39 -4.23
N MET A 416 8.37 -1.76 -4.58
CA MET A 416 8.87 -1.81 -5.95
C MET A 416 8.73 -3.22 -6.54
N SER A 417 8.65 -4.27 -5.71
CA SER A 417 8.42 -5.63 -6.20
C SER A 417 6.97 -5.88 -6.60
N SER A 418 6.01 -5.39 -5.83
CA SER A 418 4.58 -5.59 -6.14
C SER A 418 4.18 -5.02 -7.51
N PRO A 419 4.63 -3.83 -7.97
CA PRO A 419 4.30 -3.34 -9.31
C PRO A 419 4.90 -4.18 -10.44
N HIS A 420 6.07 -4.83 -10.26
CA HIS A 420 6.55 -5.81 -11.23
C HIS A 420 5.56 -6.96 -11.39
N ALA A 421 5.09 -7.54 -10.27
CA ALA A 421 4.09 -8.61 -10.31
C ALA A 421 2.75 -8.15 -10.88
N ALA A 422 2.32 -6.90 -10.59
CA ALA A 422 1.11 -6.31 -11.15
C ALA A 422 1.23 -6.10 -12.67
N GLY A 423 2.40 -5.67 -13.15
CA GLY A 423 2.71 -5.56 -14.58
C GLY A 423 2.69 -6.92 -15.29
N VAL A 424 3.29 -7.94 -14.67
CA VAL A 424 3.25 -9.34 -15.19
C VAL A 424 1.82 -9.86 -15.21
N ALA A 425 1.00 -9.55 -14.18
CA ALA A 425 -0.43 -9.90 -14.18
C ALA A 425 -1.19 -9.21 -15.32
N ALA A 426 -0.86 -7.95 -15.62
CA ALA A 426 -1.47 -7.22 -16.72
C ALA A 426 -1.07 -7.77 -18.09
N LEU A 427 0.20 -8.18 -18.27
CA LEU A 427 0.64 -8.92 -19.48
C LEU A 427 -0.10 -10.25 -19.64
N ALA A 428 -0.24 -11.03 -18.56
CA ALA A 428 -1.00 -12.28 -18.55
C ALA A 428 -2.44 -12.07 -18.99
N LEU A 429 -3.13 -11.04 -18.48
CA LEU A 429 -4.48 -10.70 -18.89
C LEU A 429 -4.58 -10.21 -20.34
N SER A 430 -3.53 -9.53 -20.82
CA SER A 430 -3.46 -9.06 -22.21
C SER A 430 -3.30 -10.21 -23.19
N ALA A 431 -2.54 -11.26 -22.80
CA ALA A 431 -2.36 -12.48 -23.59
C ALA A 431 -3.53 -13.46 -23.45
N HIS A 432 -4.13 -13.54 -22.26
CA HIS A 432 -5.16 -14.49 -21.89
C HIS A 432 -6.37 -13.78 -21.24
N PRO A 433 -7.17 -13.03 -22.01
CA PRO A 433 -8.32 -12.29 -21.48
C PRO A 433 -9.37 -13.25 -20.90
N GLY A 434 -10.07 -12.81 -19.87
CA GLY A 434 -11.14 -13.59 -19.24
C GLY A 434 -10.75 -14.43 -18.02
N MET A 435 -9.48 -14.47 -17.62
CA MET A 435 -9.09 -15.09 -16.34
C MET A 435 -9.78 -14.41 -15.16
N THR A 436 -10.32 -15.22 -14.25
CA THR A 436 -10.75 -14.73 -12.93
C THR A 436 -9.53 -14.39 -12.06
N PRO A 437 -9.68 -13.58 -10.99
CA PRO A 437 -8.55 -13.25 -10.11
C PRO A 437 -7.82 -14.49 -9.55
N GLY A 438 -8.56 -15.52 -9.15
CA GLY A 438 -7.97 -16.76 -8.65
C GLY A 438 -7.23 -17.57 -9.73
N GLN A 439 -7.75 -17.59 -10.98
CA GLN A 439 -7.06 -18.21 -12.11
C GLN A 439 -5.78 -17.44 -12.46
N LEU A 440 -5.84 -16.10 -12.46
CA LEU A 440 -4.69 -15.25 -12.73
C LEU A 440 -3.61 -15.43 -11.66
N SER A 441 -3.96 -15.36 -10.37
CA SER A 441 -3.02 -15.60 -9.27
C SER A 441 -2.36 -16.99 -9.40
N SER A 442 -3.15 -18.04 -9.64
CA SER A 442 -2.62 -19.38 -9.84
C SER A 442 -1.75 -19.50 -11.10
N PHE A 443 -2.07 -18.77 -12.16
CA PHE A 443 -1.28 -18.74 -13.39
C PHE A 443 0.08 -18.10 -13.18
N LEU A 444 0.13 -16.95 -12.50
CA LEU A 444 1.39 -16.29 -12.12
C LEU A 444 2.29 -17.20 -11.29
N GLN A 445 1.72 -17.91 -10.32
CA GLN A 445 2.48 -18.85 -9.48
C GLN A 445 3.01 -20.06 -10.28
N ARG A 446 2.25 -20.59 -11.23
CA ARG A 446 2.71 -21.72 -12.05
C ARG A 446 3.74 -21.35 -13.09
N THR A 447 3.74 -20.12 -13.57
CA THR A 447 4.66 -19.59 -14.58
C THR A 447 5.88 -18.92 -13.97
N ALA A 448 5.92 -18.76 -12.63
CA ALA A 448 7.06 -18.25 -11.90
C ALA A 448 8.29 -19.15 -12.07
N GLU A 449 9.45 -18.54 -12.08
CA GLU A 449 10.74 -19.25 -12.12
C GLU A 449 11.13 -19.69 -10.70
N THR A 450 11.21 -21.00 -10.48
CA THR A 450 11.52 -21.56 -9.16
C THR A 450 12.84 -21.02 -8.63
N THR A 451 12.82 -20.47 -7.43
CA THR A 451 14.00 -19.94 -6.72
C THR A 451 14.21 -20.76 -5.45
N ALA A 452 15.37 -21.40 -5.32
CA ALA A 452 15.68 -22.25 -4.17
C ALA A 452 15.98 -21.41 -2.92
N CYS A 453 15.68 -21.98 -1.75
CA CYS A 453 16.19 -21.43 -0.48
C CYS A 453 17.72 -21.39 -0.47
N PRO A 454 18.34 -20.34 0.11
CA PRO A 454 19.77 -20.37 0.46
C PRO A 454 20.02 -21.45 1.53
N GLU A 455 21.24 -22.00 1.56
CA GLU A 455 21.61 -22.94 2.59
C GLU A 455 21.85 -22.25 3.95
N GLY A 456 21.31 -22.84 5.01
CA GLY A 456 21.49 -22.35 6.38
C GLY A 456 20.73 -21.07 6.69
N VAL A 457 21.23 -20.31 7.66
CA VAL A 457 20.67 -18.98 8.02
C VAL A 457 21.15 -17.98 6.98
N TYR A 458 20.19 -17.34 6.33
CA TYR A 458 20.47 -16.24 5.42
C TYR A 458 20.81 -15.00 6.24
N ASN A 459 22.08 -14.60 6.20
CA ASN A 459 22.58 -13.39 6.85
C ASN A 459 23.06 -12.40 5.79
N PRO A 460 22.19 -11.47 5.35
CA PRO A 460 22.55 -10.49 4.32
C PRO A 460 23.49 -9.40 4.84
N VAL A 461 23.73 -9.34 6.15
CA VAL A 461 24.21 -8.17 6.86
C VAL A 461 25.53 -8.31 7.61
N PRO A 462 26.46 -9.25 7.31
CA PRO A 462 27.81 -9.05 7.85
C PRO A 462 28.37 -7.68 7.47
N LEU A 463 27.65 -6.93 6.69
CA LEU A 463 28.10 -5.77 5.96
C LEU A 463 27.31 -4.46 6.26
N ILE A 464 26.22 -4.47 7.02
CA ILE A 464 25.48 -3.26 7.38
C ILE A 464 25.71 -2.86 8.84
N ALA A 465 25.77 -1.55 9.10
CA ALA A 465 26.01 -0.96 10.42
C ALA A 465 24.90 -1.18 11.48
N ALA A 466 23.84 -1.93 11.16
CA ALA A 466 22.69 -2.18 12.03
C ALA A 466 22.95 -3.17 13.19
N GLY A 467 24.16 -3.74 13.25
CA GLY A 467 24.52 -4.74 14.24
C GLY A 467 24.48 -6.18 13.69
N PRO A 468 25.18 -7.12 14.31
CA PRO A 468 25.17 -8.51 13.90
C PRO A 468 23.78 -9.10 14.07
N ASN A 469 23.31 -9.85 13.08
CA ASN A 469 22.08 -10.64 13.07
C ASN A 469 20.75 -9.86 12.98
N ALA A 470 20.77 -8.54 12.77
CA ALA A 470 19.53 -7.73 12.71
C ALA A 470 18.56 -8.15 11.58
N TYR A 471 19.06 -8.78 10.51
CA TYR A 471 18.28 -9.21 9.36
C TYR A 471 18.46 -10.71 9.04
N ASP A 472 18.90 -11.49 10.02
CA ASP A 472 18.96 -12.93 9.85
C ASP A 472 17.58 -13.50 9.56
N ALA A 473 17.51 -14.42 8.61
CA ALA A 473 16.27 -15.07 8.22
C ALA A 473 16.53 -16.53 7.85
N THR A 474 15.56 -17.39 8.11
CA THR A 474 15.63 -18.80 7.72
C THR A 474 14.56 -19.09 6.67
N CYS A 475 15.01 -19.53 5.50
CA CYS A 475 14.12 -19.98 4.46
C CYS A 475 13.62 -21.41 4.79
N SER A 476 12.32 -21.61 4.67
CA SER A 476 11.67 -22.90 4.90
C SER A 476 10.83 -23.30 3.69
N GLY A 477 10.62 -24.61 3.49
CA GLY A 477 9.85 -25.17 2.38
C GLY A 477 10.72 -25.79 1.30
N GLY A 478 10.10 -26.14 0.17
CA GLY A 478 10.74 -26.80 -0.98
C GLY A 478 10.72 -25.92 -2.23
N ALA A 479 10.15 -26.44 -3.33
CA ALA A 479 9.97 -25.67 -4.56
C ALA A 479 9.10 -24.42 -4.37
N ARG A 480 8.18 -24.47 -3.41
CA ARG A 480 7.48 -23.30 -2.85
C ARG A 480 8.03 -23.06 -1.45
N ASN A 481 8.57 -21.89 -1.19
CA ASN A 481 9.28 -21.61 0.05
C ASN A 481 8.90 -20.24 0.65
N SER A 482 9.38 -20.02 1.88
CA SER A 482 8.99 -18.84 2.66
C SER A 482 9.54 -17.52 2.12
N PHE A 483 10.68 -17.51 1.39
CA PHE A 483 11.28 -16.30 0.86
C PHE A 483 10.66 -15.86 -0.45
N TYR A 484 10.42 -16.82 -1.35
CA TYR A 484 10.13 -16.56 -2.76
C TYR A 484 8.74 -17.05 -3.19
N GLY A 485 7.95 -17.64 -2.27
CA GLY A 485 6.68 -18.27 -2.63
C GLY A 485 6.86 -19.34 -3.69
N ALA A 486 6.16 -19.23 -4.81
CA ALA A 486 6.30 -20.13 -5.96
C ALA A 486 7.56 -19.83 -6.80
N GLY A 487 8.20 -18.68 -6.58
CA GLY A 487 9.40 -18.24 -7.29
C GLY A 487 9.28 -16.81 -7.86
N MET A 488 10.25 -16.45 -8.71
CA MET A 488 10.32 -15.17 -9.40
C MET A 488 9.24 -15.07 -10.47
N VAL A 489 8.47 -14.00 -10.48
CA VAL A 489 7.53 -13.72 -11.59
C VAL A 489 8.28 -13.64 -12.92
N SER A 490 7.67 -14.11 -14.00
CA SER A 490 8.29 -14.06 -15.33
C SER A 490 7.33 -13.46 -16.35
N ALA A 491 7.69 -12.27 -16.85
CA ALA A 491 6.94 -11.59 -17.90
C ALA A 491 6.90 -12.43 -19.20
N TYR A 492 8.01 -13.11 -19.50
CA TYR A 492 8.10 -13.96 -20.69
C TYR A 492 7.20 -15.18 -20.60
N ASN A 493 7.18 -15.87 -19.46
CA ASN A 493 6.43 -17.10 -19.32
C ASN A 493 4.90 -16.90 -19.36
N VAL A 494 4.40 -15.72 -19.05
CA VAL A 494 2.95 -15.45 -19.04
C VAL A 494 2.40 -15.06 -20.41
N VAL A 495 3.24 -14.75 -21.38
CA VAL A 495 2.81 -14.32 -22.74
C VAL A 495 3.07 -15.35 -23.84
N ARG A 496 3.82 -16.43 -23.53
CA ARG A 496 4.17 -17.48 -24.52
C ARG A 496 3.13 -18.60 -24.67
#